data_38edd42fa2230e89ffe1e0043e62c28b
#
_entry.id   38edd42fa2230e89ffe1e0043e62c28b
#
_cell.length_a   1.000
_cell.length_b   1.000
_cell.length_c   1.000
_cell.angle_alpha   90.00
_cell.angle_beta   90.00
_cell.angle_gamma   90.00
#
_symmetry.space_group_name_H-M   'P 1'
#
loop_
_entity.id
_entity.type
_entity.pdbx_description
1 polymer ?
#
loop_
_entity_poly.entity_id
_entity_poly.type
_entity_poly.pdbx_seq_one_letter_code
_entity_poly.pdbx_strand_id
1 'polypeptide(L)'
;MQKLKILFLLLASLAFKNSFAQLDPVVVEYIKKYKDLAIEEMQRTGIPASIKLAQGIHETSAGTSDLVKKSNNHFGLKCKAEWTGMTVTHTDDAPNECFRKYDNPLDSYKDQSNYLKGTPRYASLFELDPTDYKAWAFGLKKAGYATNPKYSQVLIKLIEDYDLQDYTMIALGKLKPGQETLAKNENKNPEIIIPGEKLVVMPPEPEVVVYSKKEAKKDIVEKKPEYPDGEFKINETKVIYAKKGTSYLSLAEKYAIPLARIFEFNEMKVQEVVDKDQLIYIMRKRKVGLNEQHTVKPGETLADIAQTEALRIESLLEYNFLQANMQPAVGSVLYLRSKGPGMPTLATGK
;
A
#
# COMPACT_ATOMS: atom_id res chain seq x y z
N MET A 1 25.98 26.19 61.61
CA MET A 1 25.98 24.84 60.95
C MET A 1 24.87 24.85 59.91
N GLN A 2 25.24 25.24 58.67
CA GLN A 2 24.32 25.29 57.55
C GLN A 2 24.41 23.97 56.79
N LYS A 3 23.26 23.26 56.70
CA LYS A 3 23.16 22.04 55.93
C LYS A 3 22.96 22.40 54.45
N LEU A 4 23.97 22.18 53.64
CA LEU A 4 23.93 22.31 52.19
C LEU A 4 23.09 21.16 51.58
N LYS A 5 21.91 21.48 51.07
CA LYS A 5 21.10 20.53 50.30
C LYS A 5 21.59 20.53 48.85
N ILE A 6 22.25 19.43 48.44
CA ILE A 6 22.64 19.17 47.06
C ILE A 6 21.40 18.64 46.36
N LEU A 7 20.83 19.44 45.47
CA LEU A 7 19.74 19.06 44.56
C LEU A 7 20.33 18.38 43.33
N PHE A 8 20.19 17.05 43.25
CA PHE A 8 20.52 16.28 42.04
C PHE A 8 19.44 16.54 41.01
N LEU A 9 19.73 17.36 40.01
CA LEU A 9 18.93 17.50 38.80
C LEU A 9 19.26 16.33 37.87
N LEU A 10 18.42 15.30 37.85
CA LEU A 10 18.42 14.24 36.84
C LEU A 10 17.91 14.85 35.53
N LEU A 11 18.81 15.26 34.66
CA LEU A 11 18.49 15.52 33.25
C LEU A 11 18.18 14.18 32.56
N ALA A 12 16.92 13.82 32.49
CA ALA A 12 16.44 12.80 31.59
C ALA A 12 16.55 13.34 30.18
N SER A 13 17.66 13.03 29.51
CA SER A 13 17.78 13.22 28.06
C SER A 13 16.79 12.28 27.37
N LEU A 14 15.62 12.79 27.03
CA LEU A 14 14.73 12.16 26.06
C LEU A 14 15.49 12.16 24.72
N ALA A 15 16.20 11.07 24.44
CA ALA A 15 16.66 10.76 23.12
C ALA A 15 15.41 10.50 22.26
N PHE A 16 14.90 11.53 21.58
CA PHE A 16 14.01 11.35 20.44
C PHE A 16 14.78 10.52 19.41
N LYS A 17 14.58 9.21 19.45
CA LYS A 17 14.93 8.36 18.31
C LYS A 17 13.99 8.80 17.18
N ASN A 18 14.47 9.69 16.31
CA ASN A 18 13.87 9.87 15.00
C ASN A 18 13.99 8.51 14.30
N SER A 19 12.93 7.72 14.38
CA SER A 19 12.77 6.52 13.57
C SER A 19 12.54 7.02 12.16
N PHE A 20 13.62 7.22 11.40
CA PHE A 20 13.50 7.36 9.96
C PHE A 20 12.90 6.05 9.48
N ALA A 21 11.68 6.11 8.94
CA ALA A 21 11.10 4.97 8.25
C ALA A 21 12.09 4.55 7.16
N GLN A 22 12.57 3.33 7.21
CA GLN A 22 13.47 2.79 6.20
C GLN A 22 12.72 2.81 4.87
N LEU A 23 13.29 3.48 3.87
CA LEU A 23 12.72 3.55 2.52
C LEU A 23 12.73 2.14 1.91
N ASP A 24 11.67 1.80 1.17
CA ASP A 24 11.61 0.53 0.45
C ASP A 24 12.67 0.50 -0.66
N PRO A 25 13.65 -0.42 -0.62
CA PRO A 25 14.71 -0.49 -1.62
C PRO A 25 14.20 -0.68 -3.05
N VAL A 26 13.08 -1.38 -3.23
CA VAL A 26 12.48 -1.61 -4.55
C VAL A 26 11.95 -0.31 -5.14
N VAL A 27 11.34 0.53 -4.31
CA VAL A 27 10.88 1.86 -4.73
C VAL A 27 12.07 2.77 -5.03
N VAL A 28 13.11 2.73 -4.21
CA VAL A 28 14.35 3.50 -4.44
C VAL A 28 14.98 3.14 -5.77
N GLU A 29 15.09 1.84 -6.09
CA GLU A 29 15.62 1.38 -7.38
C GLU A 29 14.75 1.81 -8.56
N TYR A 30 13.42 1.77 -8.41
CA TYR A 30 12.51 2.30 -9.43
C TYR A 30 12.77 3.77 -9.70
N ILE A 31 12.89 4.58 -8.65
CA ILE A 31 13.15 6.01 -8.76
C ILE A 31 14.48 6.25 -9.48
N LYS A 32 15.56 5.59 -9.06
CA LYS A 32 16.87 5.71 -9.70
C LYS A 32 16.83 5.42 -11.19
N LYS A 33 16.10 4.36 -11.57
CA LYS A 33 16.02 3.88 -12.94
C LYS A 33 15.20 4.79 -13.85
N TYR A 34 14.16 5.45 -13.31
CA TYR A 34 13.18 6.15 -14.13
C TYR A 34 13.07 7.65 -13.88
N LYS A 35 13.85 8.22 -12.94
CA LYS A 35 13.82 9.65 -12.63
C LYS A 35 14.12 10.52 -13.86
N ASP A 36 15.11 10.14 -14.65
CA ASP A 36 15.52 10.93 -15.82
C ASP A 36 14.42 10.94 -16.88
N LEU A 37 13.74 9.81 -17.14
CA LEU A 37 12.57 9.75 -18.02
C LEU A 37 11.43 10.65 -17.53
N ALA A 38 11.21 10.72 -16.23
CA ALA A 38 10.16 11.57 -15.64
C ALA A 38 10.52 13.05 -15.79
N ILE A 39 11.80 13.43 -15.61
CA ILE A 39 12.32 14.78 -15.79
C ILE A 39 12.18 15.20 -17.27
N GLU A 40 12.64 14.37 -18.21
CA GLU A 40 12.54 14.64 -19.65
C GLU A 40 11.08 14.81 -20.10
N GLU A 41 10.18 13.95 -19.63
CA GLU A 41 8.76 14.05 -19.94
C GLU A 41 8.10 15.29 -19.36
N MET A 42 8.50 15.73 -18.16
CA MET A 42 8.05 17.01 -17.62
C MET A 42 8.52 18.18 -18.47
N GLN A 43 9.79 18.20 -18.89
CA GLN A 43 10.32 19.26 -19.75
C GLN A 43 9.62 19.30 -21.11
N ARG A 44 9.22 18.12 -21.65
CA ARG A 44 8.51 17.99 -22.92
C ARG A 44 7.03 18.38 -22.84
N THR A 45 6.36 18.07 -21.74
CA THR A 45 4.89 18.08 -21.66
C THR A 45 4.30 18.98 -20.58
N GLY A 46 5.07 19.32 -19.56
CA GLY A 46 4.62 20.07 -18.39
C GLY A 46 4.02 19.22 -17.27
N ILE A 47 3.91 17.89 -17.44
CA ILE A 47 3.43 16.99 -16.38
C ILE A 47 4.52 16.88 -15.30
N PRO A 48 4.26 17.18 -14.01
CA PRO A 48 5.28 17.15 -12.98
C PRO A 48 6.00 15.80 -12.88
N ALA A 49 7.34 15.83 -12.81
CA ALA A 49 8.15 14.62 -12.70
C ALA A 49 7.81 13.81 -11.44
N SER A 50 7.51 14.50 -10.33
CA SER A 50 7.02 13.86 -9.09
C SER A 50 5.74 13.06 -9.29
N ILE A 51 4.78 13.59 -10.04
CA ILE A 51 3.51 12.94 -10.38
C ILE A 51 3.77 11.71 -11.25
N LYS A 52 4.62 11.83 -12.28
CA LYS A 52 4.95 10.70 -13.17
C LYS A 52 5.62 9.56 -12.41
N LEU A 53 6.59 9.86 -11.55
CA LEU A 53 7.24 8.84 -10.72
C LEU A 53 6.25 8.19 -9.75
N ALA A 54 5.44 8.98 -9.03
CA ALA A 54 4.46 8.44 -8.11
C ALA A 54 3.42 7.54 -8.81
N GLN A 55 2.94 7.94 -10.00
CA GLN A 55 2.07 7.10 -10.82
C GLN A 55 2.78 5.81 -11.23
N GLY A 56 3.98 5.88 -11.79
CA GLY A 56 4.72 4.70 -12.22
C GLY A 56 5.01 3.73 -11.07
N ILE A 57 5.39 4.23 -9.89
CA ILE A 57 5.57 3.42 -8.68
C ILE A 57 4.25 2.72 -8.30
N HIS A 58 3.15 3.47 -8.25
CA HIS A 58 1.85 2.95 -7.84
C HIS A 58 1.28 1.92 -8.82
N GLU A 59 1.26 2.23 -10.12
CA GLU A 59 0.64 1.41 -11.16
C GLU A 59 1.40 0.10 -11.42
N THR A 60 2.71 0.09 -11.12
CA THR A 60 3.57 -1.07 -11.41
C THR A 60 4.06 -1.80 -10.17
N SER A 61 3.64 -1.39 -8.96
CA SER A 61 4.26 -1.87 -7.72
C SER A 61 5.79 -1.70 -7.77
N ALA A 62 6.23 -0.47 -8.09
CA ALA A 62 7.64 -0.13 -8.29
C ALA A 62 8.37 -1.00 -9.33
N GLY A 63 7.70 -1.30 -10.44
CA GLY A 63 8.28 -2.05 -11.56
C GLY A 63 8.29 -3.57 -11.38
N THR A 64 7.65 -4.09 -10.35
CA THR A 64 7.65 -5.52 -10.04
C THR A 64 6.43 -6.28 -10.54
N SER A 65 5.35 -5.58 -10.97
CA SER A 65 4.11 -6.22 -11.42
C SER A 65 4.31 -7.05 -12.69
N ASP A 66 3.52 -8.12 -12.83
CA ASP A 66 3.56 -8.98 -14.01
C ASP A 66 3.22 -8.22 -15.30
N LEU A 67 2.31 -7.27 -15.23
CA LEU A 67 1.93 -6.46 -16.38
C LEU A 67 3.14 -5.67 -16.89
N VAL A 68 3.85 -4.93 -16.04
CA VAL A 68 4.99 -4.13 -16.47
C VAL A 68 6.15 -4.99 -16.99
N LYS A 69 6.43 -6.13 -16.36
CA LYS A 69 7.48 -7.07 -16.80
C LYS A 69 7.22 -7.62 -18.20
N LYS A 70 5.96 -7.87 -18.55
CA LYS A 70 5.58 -8.42 -19.86
C LYS A 70 5.39 -7.36 -20.96
N SER A 71 5.11 -6.12 -20.57
CA SER A 71 4.62 -5.10 -21.50
C SER A 71 5.39 -3.78 -21.49
N ASN A 72 6.29 -3.53 -20.55
CA ASN A 72 6.87 -2.21 -20.29
C ASN A 72 5.80 -1.11 -20.08
N ASN A 73 4.57 -1.47 -19.73
CA ASN A 73 3.47 -0.54 -19.51
C ASN A 73 3.49 -0.03 -18.07
N HIS A 74 4.13 1.12 -17.89
CA HIS A 74 4.36 1.71 -16.56
C HIS A 74 3.15 2.43 -15.97
N PHE A 75 2.07 2.60 -16.73
CA PHE A 75 0.91 3.40 -16.32
C PHE A 75 -0.42 2.67 -16.47
N GLY A 76 -0.40 1.37 -16.73
CA GLY A 76 -1.61 0.56 -16.87
C GLY A 76 -2.53 1.02 -18.02
N LEU A 77 -1.95 1.57 -19.10
CA LEU A 77 -2.76 2.03 -20.22
C LEU A 77 -3.43 0.85 -20.93
N LYS A 78 -4.76 0.83 -20.91
CA LYS A 78 -5.56 -0.16 -21.64
C LYS A 78 -5.62 0.18 -23.11
N CYS A 79 -5.79 -0.85 -23.95
CA CYS A 79 -6.07 -0.64 -25.37
C CYS A 79 -7.39 0.13 -25.51
N LYS A 80 -7.40 1.05 -26.48
CA LYS A 80 -8.61 1.69 -26.98
C LYS A 80 -8.71 1.43 -28.47
N ALA A 81 -9.83 1.76 -29.07
CA ALA A 81 -10.09 1.51 -30.48
C ALA A 81 -9.00 2.10 -31.41
N GLU A 82 -8.39 3.21 -31.00
CA GLU A 82 -7.33 3.89 -31.76
C GLU A 82 -5.95 3.27 -31.60
N TRP A 83 -5.77 2.30 -30.68
CA TRP A 83 -4.46 1.69 -30.44
C TRP A 83 -4.11 0.66 -31.50
N THR A 84 -3.07 0.91 -32.27
CA THR A 84 -2.57 0.02 -33.33
C THR A 84 -1.23 -0.66 -33.00
N GLY A 85 -0.67 -0.37 -31.81
CA GLY A 85 0.58 -0.94 -31.34
C GLY A 85 0.44 -2.34 -30.76
N MET A 86 1.53 -2.89 -30.24
CA MET A 86 1.55 -4.20 -29.59
C MET A 86 0.65 -4.20 -28.34
N THR A 87 0.12 -5.37 -28.02
CA THR A 87 -0.80 -5.57 -26.89
C THR A 87 -0.40 -6.77 -26.05
N VAL A 88 -0.87 -6.77 -24.81
CA VAL A 88 -0.80 -7.91 -23.89
C VAL A 88 -2.15 -8.05 -23.18
N THR A 89 -2.54 -9.28 -22.94
CA THR A 89 -3.73 -9.59 -22.16
C THR A 89 -3.36 -9.71 -20.68
N HIS A 90 -4.10 -9.04 -19.82
CA HIS A 90 -3.93 -9.10 -18.36
C HIS A 90 -5.29 -9.01 -17.68
N THR A 91 -5.43 -9.67 -16.53
CA THR A 91 -6.63 -9.60 -15.69
C THR A 91 -6.42 -8.54 -14.63
N ASP A 92 -7.19 -7.44 -14.69
CA ASP A 92 -7.18 -6.34 -13.71
C ASP A 92 -8.58 -6.14 -13.13
N ASP A 93 -9.35 -5.17 -13.61
CA ASP A 93 -10.75 -4.94 -13.17
C ASP A 93 -11.70 -6.00 -13.75
N ALA A 94 -11.40 -6.52 -14.93
CA ALA A 94 -12.10 -7.59 -15.62
C ALA A 94 -11.13 -8.67 -16.14
N PRO A 95 -11.62 -9.90 -16.36
CA PRO A 95 -10.79 -10.95 -16.98
C PRO A 95 -10.36 -10.57 -18.39
N ASN A 96 -9.09 -10.89 -18.72
CA ASN A 96 -8.55 -10.78 -20.08
C ASN A 96 -8.66 -9.40 -20.73
N GLU A 97 -8.44 -8.34 -19.97
CA GLU A 97 -8.41 -6.98 -20.51
C GLU A 97 -7.17 -6.75 -21.38
N CYS A 98 -7.36 -5.92 -22.41
CA CYS A 98 -6.27 -5.55 -23.32
C CYS A 98 -5.47 -4.37 -22.76
N PHE A 99 -4.16 -4.54 -22.64
CA PHE A 99 -3.22 -3.48 -22.26
C PHE A 99 -2.22 -3.21 -23.38
N ARG A 100 -1.80 -1.95 -23.50
CA ARG A 100 -0.75 -1.56 -24.43
C ARG A 100 0.57 -2.20 -24.03
N LYS A 101 1.35 -2.62 -25.03
CA LYS A 101 2.70 -3.16 -24.84
C LYS A 101 3.70 -2.27 -25.58
N TYR A 102 4.85 -2.04 -24.95
CA TYR A 102 5.91 -1.20 -25.48
C TYR A 102 7.23 -1.97 -25.52
N ASP A 103 8.10 -1.57 -26.44
CA ASP A 103 9.44 -2.17 -26.57
C ASP A 103 10.35 -1.77 -25.40
N ASN A 104 10.12 -0.59 -24.86
CA ASN A 104 10.90 -0.04 -23.76
C ASN A 104 10.07 0.89 -22.85
N PRO A 105 10.55 1.21 -21.64
CA PRO A 105 9.87 2.10 -20.72
C PRO A 105 9.65 3.54 -21.22
N LEU A 106 10.58 4.07 -22.01
CA LEU A 106 10.49 5.42 -22.57
C LEU A 106 9.21 5.61 -23.40
N ASP A 107 8.84 4.62 -24.21
CA ASP A 107 7.64 4.69 -25.02
C ASP A 107 6.37 4.70 -24.17
N SER A 108 6.35 3.94 -23.06
CA SER A 108 5.25 3.99 -22.09
C SER A 108 5.15 5.36 -21.42
N TYR A 109 6.28 5.95 -21.03
CA TYR A 109 6.32 7.29 -20.43
C TYR A 109 5.82 8.37 -21.39
N LYS A 110 6.23 8.30 -22.65
CA LYS A 110 5.78 9.21 -23.72
C LYS A 110 4.30 9.06 -24.01
N ASP A 111 3.82 7.82 -24.15
CA ASP A 111 2.43 7.55 -24.48
C ASP A 111 1.47 8.01 -23.38
N GLN A 112 1.81 7.78 -22.11
CA GLN A 112 1.02 8.27 -20.99
C GLN A 112 0.96 9.80 -20.96
N SER A 113 2.08 10.48 -21.23
CA SER A 113 2.10 11.94 -21.29
C SER A 113 1.24 12.45 -22.45
N ASN A 114 1.35 11.84 -23.62
CA ASN A 114 0.54 12.18 -24.80
C ASN A 114 -0.95 11.92 -24.53
N TYR A 115 -1.27 10.82 -23.87
CA TYR A 115 -2.63 10.48 -23.45
C TYR A 115 -3.23 11.55 -22.53
N LEU A 116 -2.50 11.99 -21.52
CA LEU A 116 -2.98 13.07 -20.62
C LEU A 116 -3.15 14.38 -21.39
N LYS A 117 -2.16 14.74 -22.21
CA LYS A 117 -2.17 16.02 -22.94
C LYS A 117 -3.23 16.06 -24.05
N GLY A 118 -3.47 14.92 -24.70
CA GLY A 118 -4.43 14.81 -25.81
C GLY A 118 -5.88 14.53 -25.39
N THR A 119 -6.15 14.24 -24.13
CA THR A 119 -7.48 13.88 -23.65
C THR A 119 -8.16 15.06 -22.96
N PRO A 120 -9.27 15.62 -23.51
CA PRO A 120 -9.87 16.89 -23.03
C PRO A 120 -10.17 16.96 -21.53
N ARG A 121 -10.58 15.84 -20.92
CA ARG A 121 -10.91 15.79 -19.48
C ARG A 121 -9.73 16.10 -18.57
N TYR A 122 -8.49 16.03 -19.08
CA TYR A 122 -7.27 16.37 -18.33
C TYR A 122 -6.75 17.76 -18.64
N ALA A 123 -7.37 18.52 -19.55
CA ALA A 123 -6.86 19.83 -20.00
C ALA A 123 -6.63 20.79 -18.82
N SER A 124 -7.54 20.84 -17.85
CA SER A 124 -7.43 21.71 -16.68
C SER A 124 -6.23 21.40 -15.77
N LEU A 125 -5.61 20.23 -15.89
CA LEU A 125 -4.39 19.90 -15.13
C LEU A 125 -3.20 20.78 -15.59
N PHE A 126 -3.17 21.13 -16.87
CA PHE A 126 -2.07 21.90 -17.46
C PHE A 126 -2.16 23.39 -17.16
N GLU A 127 -3.23 23.85 -16.47
CA GLU A 127 -3.37 25.20 -15.93
C GLU A 127 -2.83 25.30 -14.48
N LEU A 128 -2.54 24.15 -13.85
CA LEU A 128 -2.01 24.10 -12.48
C LEU A 128 -0.51 24.42 -12.46
N ASP A 129 -0.05 24.99 -11.34
CA ASP A 129 1.37 25.14 -11.08
C ASP A 129 2.03 23.72 -11.06
N PRO A 130 3.05 23.46 -11.87
CA PRO A 130 3.73 22.16 -11.89
C PRO A 130 4.42 21.83 -10.56
N THR A 131 4.60 22.79 -9.67
CA THR A 131 5.13 22.54 -8.32
C THR A 131 4.04 22.15 -7.31
N ASP A 132 2.75 22.36 -7.62
CA ASP A 132 1.64 21.95 -6.77
C ASP A 132 1.23 20.51 -7.07
N TYR A 133 2.07 19.55 -6.66
CA TYR A 133 1.77 18.12 -6.84
C TYR A 133 0.47 17.69 -6.15
N LYS A 134 0.01 18.39 -5.10
CA LYS A 134 -1.25 18.08 -4.43
C LYS A 134 -2.45 18.41 -5.34
N ALA A 135 -2.46 19.62 -5.92
CA ALA A 135 -3.48 19.98 -6.89
C ALA A 135 -3.48 19.04 -8.10
N TRP A 136 -2.31 18.65 -8.62
CA TRP A 136 -2.17 17.67 -9.69
C TRP A 136 -2.74 16.31 -9.32
N ALA A 137 -2.42 15.76 -8.14
CA ALA A 137 -2.93 14.48 -7.68
C ALA A 137 -4.45 14.47 -7.51
N PHE A 138 -5.02 15.53 -6.92
CA PHE A 138 -6.48 15.69 -6.81
C PHE A 138 -7.14 15.91 -8.17
N GLY A 139 -6.52 16.68 -9.04
CA GLY A 139 -6.99 16.92 -10.40
C GLY A 139 -7.07 15.66 -11.23
N LEU A 140 -6.03 14.81 -11.21
CA LEU A 140 -6.03 13.48 -11.85
C LEU A 140 -7.19 12.61 -11.36
N LYS A 141 -7.40 12.56 -10.04
CA LYS A 141 -8.52 11.82 -9.46
C LYS A 141 -9.87 12.39 -9.90
N LYS A 142 -10.04 13.70 -9.86
CA LYS A 142 -11.27 14.39 -10.29
C LYS A 142 -11.57 14.16 -11.78
N ALA A 143 -10.53 14.14 -12.62
CA ALA A 143 -10.63 13.85 -14.04
C ALA A 143 -10.86 12.35 -14.36
N GLY A 144 -10.93 11.49 -13.33
CA GLY A 144 -11.25 10.07 -13.50
C GLY A 144 -10.08 9.23 -14.03
N TYR A 145 -8.83 9.57 -13.68
CA TYR A 145 -7.67 8.76 -14.04
C TYR A 145 -7.72 7.38 -13.37
N ALA A 146 -8.16 7.33 -12.12
CA ALA A 146 -8.32 6.09 -11.37
C ALA A 146 -9.68 6.05 -10.65
N THR A 147 -10.22 4.85 -10.48
CA THR A 147 -11.47 4.60 -9.74
C THR A 147 -11.27 4.66 -8.23
N ASN A 148 -10.06 4.35 -7.73
CA ASN A 148 -9.74 4.34 -6.31
C ASN A 148 -9.98 5.72 -5.66
N PRO A 149 -10.84 5.83 -4.62
CA PRO A 149 -11.11 7.11 -3.95
C PRO A 149 -9.89 7.70 -3.24
N LYS A 150 -8.90 6.87 -2.88
CA LYS A 150 -7.66 7.29 -2.19
C LYS A 150 -6.50 7.54 -3.15
N TYR A 151 -6.75 7.55 -4.47
CA TYR A 151 -5.68 7.66 -5.48
C TYR A 151 -4.79 8.89 -5.26
N SER A 152 -5.40 10.06 -5.06
CA SER A 152 -4.65 11.29 -4.82
C SER A 152 -3.79 11.23 -3.55
N GLN A 153 -4.32 10.67 -2.46
CA GLN A 153 -3.59 10.52 -1.21
C GLN A 153 -2.40 9.55 -1.34
N VAL A 154 -2.56 8.49 -2.14
CA VAL A 154 -1.47 7.54 -2.43
C VAL A 154 -0.34 8.24 -3.18
N LEU A 155 -0.67 9.01 -4.24
CA LEU A 155 0.35 9.76 -4.98
C LEU A 155 1.06 10.78 -4.09
N ILE A 156 0.29 11.56 -3.31
CA ILE A 156 0.84 12.56 -2.39
C ILE A 156 1.79 11.90 -1.39
N LYS A 157 1.36 10.79 -0.78
CA LYS A 157 2.20 10.06 0.17
C LYS A 157 3.49 9.55 -0.46
N LEU A 158 3.45 8.98 -1.66
CA LEU A 158 4.66 8.56 -2.37
C LEU A 158 5.60 9.73 -2.65
N ILE A 159 5.05 10.88 -3.07
CA ILE A 159 5.85 12.08 -3.33
C ILE A 159 6.52 12.58 -2.04
N GLU A 160 5.81 12.58 -0.92
CA GLU A 160 6.31 13.05 0.37
C GLU A 160 7.29 12.04 1.03
N ASP A 161 6.99 10.73 0.97
CA ASP A 161 7.85 9.70 1.58
C ASP A 161 9.22 9.57 0.89
N TYR A 162 9.27 9.80 -0.42
CA TYR A 162 10.49 9.61 -1.24
C TYR A 162 11.05 10.92 -1.81
N ASP A 163 10.59 12.07 -1.33
CA ASP A 163 11.03 13.41 -1.78
C ASP A 163 10.99 13.57 -3.31
N LEU A 164 9.98 12.96 -3.99
CA LEU A 164 9.90 12.95 -5.45
C LEU A 164 9.77 14.36 -6.05
N GLN A 165 9.37 15.35 -5.23
CA GLN A 165 9.27 16.74 -5.66
C GLN A 165 10.62 17.31 -6.11
N ASP A 166 11.74 16.79 -5.61
CA ASP A 166 13.07 17.19 -6.02
C ASP A 166 13.28 17.03 -7.54
N TYR A 167 12.69 15.96 -8.14
CA TYR A 167 12.80 15.72 -9.59
C TYR A 167 11.99 16.73 -10.41
N THR A 168 10.85 17.21 -9.88
CA THR A 168 10.13 18.36 -10.46
C THR A 168 10.98 19.63 -10.40
N MET A 169 11.66 19.87 -9.28
CA MET A 169 12.53 21.05 -9.12
C MET A 169 13.76 20.97 -10.03
N ILE A 170 14.30 19.77 -10.27
CA ILE A 170 15.38 19.57 -11.26
C ILE A 170 14.88 19.88 -12.68
N ALA A 171 13.70 19.36 -13.06
CA ALA A 171 13.13 19.62 -14.38
C ALA A 171 12.91 21.11 -14.64
N LEU A 172 12.61 21.89 -13.60
CA LEU A 172 12.45 23.35 -13.64
C LEU A 172 13.77 24.14 -13.50
N GLY A 173 14.92 23.47 -13.35
CA GLY A 173 16.22 24.11 -13.11
C GLY A 173 16.37 24.77 -11.74
N LYS A 174 15.46 24.51 -10.79
CA LYS A 174 15.48 25.05 -9.43
C LYS A 174 16.31 24.22 -8.45
N LEU A 175 16.65 22.99 -8.81
CA LEU A 175 17.55 22.09 -8.09
C LEU A 175 18.54 21.48 -9.08
N LYS A 176 19.81 21.31 -8.69
CA LYS A 176 20.80 20.67 -9.56
C LYS A 176 20.72 19.14 -9.42
N PRO A 177 20.92 18.38 -10.51
CA PRO A 177 21.07 16.93 -10.43
C PRO A 177 22.15 16.52 -9.42
N GLY A 178 21.91 15.47 -8.63
CA GLY A 178 22.79 15.03 -7.54
C GLY A 178 22.59 15.77 -6.21
N GLN A 179 21.67 16.73 -6.15
CA GLN A 179 21.29 17.44 -4.92
C GLN A 179 19.98 16.96 -4.32
N GLU A 180 19.35 15.95 -4.92
CA GLU A 180 18.13 15.32 -4.42
C GLU A 180 18.32 14.77 -3.00
N THR A 181 17.30 14.88 -2.19
CA THR A 181 17.29 14.40 -0.79
C THR A 181 17.63 12.92 -0.72
N LEU A 182 17.07 12.11 -1.64
CA LEU A 182 17.35 10.70 -1.74
C LEU A 182 18.85 10.40 -1.95
N ALA A 183 19.51 11.11 -2.89
CA ALA A 183 20.93 10.94 -3.16
C ALA A 183 21.83 11.41 -1.99
N LYS A 184 21.41 12.44 -1.25
CA LYS A 184 22.14 12.90 -0.06
C LYS A 184 22.07 11.91 1.09
N ASN A 185 20.95 11.21 1.25
CA ASN A 185 20.77 10.22 2.31
C ASN A 185 21.59 8.95 2.03
N GLU A 186 21.76 8.54 0.79
CA GLU A 186 22.66 7.44 0.40
C GLU A 186 24.14 7.76 0.69
N ASN A 187 24.58 8.99 0.43
CA ASN A 187 25.94 9.41 0.71
C ASN A 187 26.27 9.51 2.22
N LYS A 188 25.27 9.61 3.08
CA LYS A 188 25.44 9.63 4.55
C LYS A 188 25.45 8.24 5.18
N ASN A 189 25.03 7.21 4.48
CA ASN A 189 24.98 5.83 4.96
C ASN A 189 25.52 4.87 3.88
N PRO A 190 26.86 4.74 3.73
CA PRO A 190 27.48 3.95 2.66
C PRO A 190 27.35 2.42 2.83
N GLU A 191 26.57 1.93 3.77
CA GLU A 191 26.36 0.50 4.06
C GLU A 191 25.10 -0.10 3.43
N ILE A 192 24.75 0.28 2.21
CA ILE A 192 23.88 -0.57 1.37
C ILE A 192 24.77 -1.09 0.23
N ILE A 193 25.73 -1.96 0.60
CA ILE A 193 26.43 -2.81 -0.36
C ILE A 193 25.46 -3.94 -0.70
N ILE A 194 25.03 -3.98 -1.94
CA ILE A 194 24.40 -5.16 -2.53
C ILE A 194 25.49 -6.23 -2.63
N PRO A 195 25.39 -7.37 -1.93
CA PRO A 195 26.34 -8.47 -2.18
C PRO A 195 26.01 -9.09 -3.54
N GLY A 196 26.95 -8.98 -4.47
CA GLY A 196 26.95 -9.77 -5.68
C GLY A 196 26.94 -11.27 -5.37
N GLU A 197 26.28 -12.00 -6.24
CA GLU A 197 26.18 -13.46 -6.24
C GLU A 197 27.50 -14.15 -5.90
N LYS A 198 27.46 -14.97 -4.86
CA LYS A 198 28.29 -16.17 -4.74
C LYS A 198 27.41 -17.31 -4.25
N LEU A 199 27.24 -18.28 -5.16
CA LEU A 199 26.75 -19.62 -4.79
C LEU A 199 27.53 -20.13 -3.59
N VAL A 200 26.85 -20.45 -2.50
CA VAL A 200 27.40 -21.29 -1.43
C VAL A 200 26.46 -22.47 -1.21
N VAL A 201 27.05 -23.62 -1.41
CA VAL A 201 26.51 -24.94 -1.20
C VAL A 201 26.11 -25.12 0.27
N MET A 202 24.92 -25.66 0.49
CA MET A 202 24.37 -26.01 1.81
C MET A 202 25.13 -27.19 2.42
N PRO A 203 25.46 -27.16 3.73
CA PRO A 203 25.69 -28.36 4.54
C PRO A 203 24.40 -28.78 5.28
N PRO A 204 24.30 -30.06 5.69
CA PRO A 204 23.05 -30.70 6.08
C PRO A 204 22.60 -30.38 7.52
N GLU A 205 21.29 -30.54 7.70
CA GLU A 205 20.55 -30.46 8.95
C GLU A 205 21.16 -31.23 10.13
N PRO A 206 21.05 -30.73 11.35
CA PRO A 206 21.12 -31.59 12.53
C PRO A 206 19.72 -31.81 13.16
N GLU A 207 19.61 -33.02 13.64
CA GLU A 207 18.50 -33.73 14.21
C GLU A 207 17.80 -33.07 15.42
N VAL A 208 16.51 -33.39 15.50
CA VAL A 208 15.55 -33.12 16.55
C VAL A 208 15.99 -33.71 17.89
N VAL A 209 16.00 -32.94 18.97
CA VAL A 209 15.95 -33.45 20.34
C VAL A 209 14.66 -32.97 21.03
N VAL A 210 13.82 -33.91 21.32
CA VAL A 210 12.58 -33.79 22.08
C VAL A 210 12.90 -33.69 23.57
N TYR A 211 12.38 -32.66 24.25
CA TYR A 211 12.17 -32.74 25.71
C TYR A 211 10.75 -32.34 26.09
N SER A 212 10.09 -33.33 26.69
CA SER A 212 8.79 -33.20 27.35
C SER A 212 8.95 -32.74 28.80
N LYS A 213 8.10 -31.87 29.33
CA LYS A 213 7.24 -32.11 30.50
C LYS A 213 6.49 -30.86 30.98
N LYS A 214 5.20 -31.02 30.96
CA LYS A 214 4.12 -30.68 31.88
C LYS A 214 4.32 -29.54 32.91
N GLU A 215 3.37 -28.57 32.85
CA GLU A 215 2.41 -28.38 33.97
C GLU A 215 1.19 -27.57 33.51
N ALA A 216 0.02 -27.99 34.01
CA ALA A 216 -1.30 -27.54 33.57
C ALA A 216 -1.72 -26.26 34.29
N LYS A 217 -2.23 -25.27 33.53
CA LYS A 217 -3.23 -24.32 34.00
C LYS A 217 -4.41 -24.36 33.03
N LYS A 218 -5.59 -24.61 33.60
CA LYS A 218 -6.87 -24.57 32.91
C LYS A 218 -7.15 -23.14 32.46
N ASP A 219 -6.94 -22.89 31.20
CA ASP A 219 -7.48 -21.72 30.52
C ASP A 219 -8.60 -22.18 29.61
N ILE A 220 -9.72 -21.49 29.67
CA ILE A 220 -10.90 -21.70 28.84
C ILE A 220 -10.45 -21.51 27.38
N VAL A 221 -10.29 -22.62 26.67
CA VAL A 221 -9.91 -22.64 25.25
C VAL A 221 -11.13 -22.22 24.46
N GLU A 222 -11.24 -20.96 24.10
CA GLU A 222 -12.05 -20.56 22.95
C GLU A 222 -11.52 -21.33 21.74
N LYS A 223 -12.35 -22.21 21.16
CA LYS A 223 -12.02 -22.90 19.91
C LYS A 223 -11.72 -21.85 18.84
N LYS A 224 -10.45 -21.71 18.47
CA LYS A 224 -10.07 -20.93 17.29
C LYS A 224 -10.85 -21.51 16.09
N PRO A 225 -11.46 -20.65 15.25
CA PRO A 225 -12.14 -21.12 14.06
C PRO A 225 -11.12 -21.87 13.18
N GLU A 226 -11.47 -23.09 12.80
CA GLU A 226 -10.65 -23.93 11.94
C GLU A 226 -10.92 -23.51 10.50
N TYR A 227 -10.01 -22.71 9.93
CA TYR A 227 -10.08 -22.31 8.53
C TYR A 227 -9.38 -23.34 7.64
N PRO A 228 -9.87 -23.55 6.39
CA PRO A 228 -9.21 -24.43 5.43
C PRO A 228 -7.78 -23.96 5.11
N ASP A 229 -6.92 -24.93 4.78
CA ASP A 229 -5.60 -24.60 4.21
C ASP A 229 -5.76 -24.05 2.79
N GLY A 230 -4.97 -23.00 2.48
CA GLY A 230 -4.95 -22.37 1.16
C GLY A 230 -6.05 -21.33 0.95
N GLU A 231 -6.52 -21.22 -0.29
CA GLU A 231 -7.52 -20.24 -0.71
C GLU A 231 -8.93 -20.75 -0.46
N PHE A 232 -9.77 -19.91 0.16
CA PHE A 232 -11.21 -20.16 0.33
C PHE A 232 -11.99 -18.83 0.16
N LYS A 233 -13.30 -18.86 0.40
CA LYS A 233 -14.15 -17.67 0.26
C LYS A 233 -14.93 -17.36 1.51
N ILE A 234 -14.98 -16.08 1.87
CA ILE A 234 -15.94 -15.50 2.82
C ILE A 234 -16.65 -14.37 2.07
N ASN A 235 -17.96 -14.31 2.13
CA ASN A 235 -18.77 -13.31 1.43
C ASN A 235 -18.36 -13.16 -0.05
N GLU A 236 -18.24 -14.27 -0.77
CA GLU A 236 -17.79 -14.34 -2.18
C GLU A 236 -16.41 -13.71 -2.45
N THR A 237 -15.64 -13.44 -1.40
CA THR A 237 -14.32 -12.81 -1.49
C THR A 237 -13.23 -13.83 -1.17
N LYS A 238 -12.25 -13.97 -2.03
CA LYS A 238 -11.11 -14.87 -1.84
C LYS A 238 -10.24 -14.43 -0.67
N VAL A 239 -9.92 -15.37 0.19
CA VAL A 239 -9.19 -15.15 1.43
C VAL A 239 -8.32 -16.37 1.75
N ILE A 240 -7.28 -16.17 2.51
CA ILE A 240 -6.42 -17.20 3.09
C ILE A 240 -6.31 -16.99 4.60
N TYR A 241 -6.04 -18.04 5.34
CA TYR A 241 -5.67 -17.94 6.74
C TYR A 241 -4.16 -18.00 6.88
N ALA A 242 -3.53 -16.86 7.08
CA ALA A 242 -2.09 -16.74 7.17
C ALA A 242 -1.60 -16.88 8.61
N LYS A 243 -0.53 -17.65 8.79
CA LYS A 243 0.13 -17.83 10.08
C LYS A 243 1.03 -16.66 10.40
N LYS A 244 1.20 -16.37 11.69
CA LYS A 244 2.20 -15.41 12.17
C LYS A 244 3.58 -15.70 11.56
N GLY A 245 4.25 -14.64 11.12
CA GLY A 245 5.57 -14.71 10.48
C GLY A 245 5.53 -14.98 8.98
N THR A 246 4.35 -15.23 8.38
CA THR A 246 4.21 -15.36 6.92
C THR A 246 4.58 -14.03 6.25
N SER A 247 5.48 -14.06 5.26
CA SER A 247 5.83 -12.86 4.50
C SER A 247 4.69 -12.42 3.58
N TYR A 248 4.30 -11.14 3.64
CA TYR A 248 3.33 -10.58 2.70
C TYR A 248 3.84 -10.58 1.27
N LEU A 249 5.16 -10.43 1.06
CA LEU A 249 5.77 -10.54 -0.27
C LEU A 249 5.59 -11.95 -0.84
N SER A 250 5.86 -13.00 -0.03
CA SER A 250 5.63 -14.39 -0.45
C SER A 250 4.17 -14.68 -0.76
N LEU A 251 3.22 -14.06 -0.04
CA LEU A 251 1.79 -14.16 -0.36
C LEU A 251 1.47 -13.46 -1.68
N ALA A 252 2.02 -12.27 -1.89
CA ALA A 252 1.87 -11.51 -3.13
C ALA A 252 2.34 -12.31 -4.35
N GLU A 253 3.52 -12.92 -4.25
CA GLU A 253 4.09 -13.79 -5.29
C GLU A 253 3.25 -15.05 -5.51
N LYS A 254 2.91 -15.77 -4.44
CA LYS A 254 2.15 -17.03 -4.51
C LYS A 254 0.79 -16.86 -5.19
N TYR A 255 0.10 -15.75 -4.92
CA TYR A 255 -1.24 -15.50 -5.45
C TYR A 255 -1.25 -14.54 -6.65
N ALA A 256 -0.07 -14.16 -7.17
CA ALA A 256 0.11 -13.25 -8.28
C ALA A 256 -0.65 -11.92 -8.10
N ILE A 257 -0.58 -11.34 -6.89
CA ILE A 257 -1.25 -10.11 -6.52
C ILE A 257 -0.18 -9.08 -6.18
N PRO A 258 -0.27 -7.84 -6.68
CA PRO A 258 0.64 -6.77 -6.25
C PRO A 258 0.62 -6.61 -4.71
N LEU A 259 1.79 -6.55 -4.09
CA LEU A 259 1.93 -6.46 -2.63
C LEU A 259 1.07 -5.34 -2.03
N ALA A 260 1.05 -4.17 -2.68
CA ALA A 260 0.24 -3.03 -2.26
C ALA A 260 -1.27 -3.34 -2.24
N ARG A 261 -1.74 -4.19 -3.16
CA ARG A 261 -3.15 -4.61 -3.20
C ARG A 261 -3.53 -5.50 -2.02
N ILE A 262 -2.60 -6.32 -1.53
CA ILE A 262 -2.88 -7.11 -0.32
C ILE A 262 -3.19 -6.17 0.84
N PHE A 263 -2.40 -5.12 1.05
CA PHE A 263 -2.65 -4.15 2.12
C PHE A 263 -3.93 -3.34 1.88
N GLU A 264 -4.21 -2.96 0.64
CA GLU A 264 -5.45 -2.28 0.27
C GLU A 264 -6.70 -3.15 0.52
N PHE A 265 -6.66 -4.42 0.11
CA PHE A 265 -7.80 -5.34 0.28
C PHE A 265 -8.11 -5.62 1.75
N ASN A 266 -7.08 -5.56 2.59
CA ASN A 266 -7.18 -5.80 4.04
C ASN A 266 -7.29 -4.51 4.87
N GLU A 267 -7.24 -3.33 4.21
CA GLU A 267 -7.37 -2.01 4.87
C GLU A 267 -6.37 -1.83 6.02
N MET A 268 -5.15 -2.32 5.81
CA MET A 268 -4.08 -2.35 6.81
C MET A 268 -2.85 -1.57 6.36
N LYS A 269 -2.00 -1.23 7.32
CA LYS A 269 -0.70 -0.62 7.04
C LYS A 269 0.25 -1.64 6.41
N VAL A 270 1.21 -1.16 5.63
CA VAL A 270 2.28 -1.99 5.06
C VAL A 270 3.10 -2.61 6.18
N GLN A 271 3.34 -3.91 6.08
CA GLN A 271 4.11 -4.72 7.01
C GLN A 271 4.90 -5.77 6.22
N GLU A 272 6.03 -6.24 6.76
CA GLU A 272 6.83 -7.26 6.11
C GLU A 272 6.24 -8.66 6.30
N VAL A 273 5.78 -8.94 7.52
CA VAL A 273 5.26 -10.24 7.93
C VAL A 273 3.94 -10.11 8.68
N VAL A 274 3.16 -11.16 8.64
CA VAL A 274 1.92 -11.31 9.40
C VAL A 274 2.25 -11.35 10.89
N ASP A 275 1.71 -10.44 11.68
CA ASP A 275 2.03 -10.25 13.12
C ASP A 275 1.32 -11.24 14.05
N LYS A 276 0.17 -11.76 13.61
CA LYS A 276 -0.65 -12.79 14.30
C LYS A 276 -1.35 -13.68 13.27
N ASP A 277 -1.76 -14.86 13.67
CA ASP A 277 -2.61 -15.72 12.83
C ASP A 277 -3.89 -14.96 12.45
N GLN A 278 -4.15 -14.76 11.14
CA GLN A 278 -5.28 -13.94 10.68
C GLN A 278 -5.72 -14.24 9.24
N LEU A 279 -6.92 -13.79 8.91
CA LEU A 279 -7.43 -13.79 7.54
C LEU A 279 -6.71 -12.71 6.73
N ILE A 280 -6.24 -13.07 5.53
CA ILE A 280 -5.67 -12.15 4.55
C ILE A 280 -6.46 -12.29 3.25
N TYR A 281 -7.18 -11.23 2.89
CA TYR A 281 -7.94 -11.17 1.65
C TYR A 281 -7.00 -10.96 0.47
N ILE A 282 -7.13 -11.84 -0.51
CA ILE A 282 -6.40 -11.81 -1.78
C ILE A 282 -7.29 -11.28 -2.92
N MET A 283 -8.45 -10.76 -2.56
CA MET A 283 -9.40 -10.05 -3.42
C MET A 283 -10.08 -8.97 -2.58
N ARG A 284 -10.51 -7.88 -3.22
CA ARG A 284 -11.14 -6.76 -2.51
C ARG A 284 -12.44 -7.17 -1.84
N LYS A 285 -12.59 -6.87 -0.55
CA LYS A 285 -13.78 -7.14 0.24
C LYS A 285 -15.03 -6.47 -0.36
N ARG A 286 -16.19 -7.06 -0.10
CA ARG A 286 -17.47 -6.55 -0.62
C ARG A 286 -17.93 -5.29 0.13
N LYS A 287 -18.77 -4.50 -0.52
CA LYS A 287 -19.46 -3.38 0.13
C LYS A 287 -20.65 -3.84 0.97
N VAL A 288 -21.22 -4.98 0.64
CA VAL A 288 -22.44 -5.56 1.28
C VAL A 288 -22.05 -6.88 1.95
N GLY A 289 -22.43 -7.06 3.21
CA GLY A 289 -22.18 -8.27 3.98
C GLY A 289 -22.99 -9.47 3.48
N LEU A 290 -22.54 -10.70 3.82
CA LEU A 290 -23.29 -11.91 3.62
C LEU A 290 -24.47 -11.97 4.61
N ASN A 291 -24.18 -11.72 5.88
CA ASN A 291 -25.15 -11.63 6.95
C ASN A 291 -25.81 -10.24 6.98
N GLU A 292 -27.01 -10.14 7.52
CA GLU A 292 -27.69 -8.85 7.67
C GLU A 292 -27.09 -8.03 8.82
N GLN A 293 -26.71 -8.72 9.89
CA GLN A 293 -26.27 -8.11 11.14
C GLN A 293 -25.10 -8.88 11.75
N HIS A 294 -24.31 -8.21 12.57
CA HIS A 294 -23.28 -8.76 13.43
C HIS A 294 -23.46 -8.25 14.87
N THR A 295 -23.40 -9.13 15.84
CA THR A 295 -23.42 -8.74 17.26
C THR A 295 -21.99 -8.67 17.79
N VAL A 296 -21.60 -7.50 18.27
CA VAL A 296 -20.24 -7.21 18.76
C VAL A 296 -19.90 -8.10 19.97
N LYS A 297 -18.80 -8.85 19.85
CA LYS A 297 -18.30 -9.72 20.91
C LYS A 297 -17.24 -9.03 21.76
N PRO A 298 -16.95 -9.55 22.97
CA PRO A 298 -15.88 -9.02 23.81
C PRO A 298 -14.53 -9.02 23.06
N GLY A 299 -13.86 -7.86 23.05
CA GLY A 299 -12.54 -7.69 22.44
C GLY A 299 -12.52 -7.51 20.92
N GLU A 300 -13.65 -7.58 20.21
CA GLU A 300 -13.71 -7.30 18.77
C GLU A 300 -13.63 -5.80 18.48
N THR A 301 -12.76 -5.43 17.55
CA THR A 301 -12.71 -4.09 16.97
C THR A 301 -13.55 -4.03 15.68
N LEU A 302 -13.87 -2.83 15.21
CA LEU A 302 -14.53 -2.64 13.92
C LEU A 302 -13.72 -3.24 12.77
N ALA A 303 -12.39 -3.20 12.86
CA ALA A 303 -11.50 -3.82 11.87
C ALA A 303 -11.59 -5.36 11.90
N ASP A 304 -11.65 -5.98 13.10
CA ASP A 304 -11.81 -7.42 13.22
C ASP A 304 -13.17 -7.87 12.64
N ILE A 305 -14.23 -7.13 12.91
CA ILE A 305 -15.58 -7.42 12.37
C ILE A 305 -15.59 -7.30 10.84
N ALA A 306 -15.05 -6.20 10.30
CA ALA A 306 -14.94 -6.00 8.86
C ALA A 306 -14.11 -7.09 8.17
N GLN A 307 -13.08 -7.60 8.88
CA GLN A 307 -12.23 -8.69 8.41
C GLN A 307 -12.97 -10.04 8.45
N THR A 308 -13.66 -10.34 9.53
CA THR A 308 -14.42 -11.60 9.71
C THR A 308 -15.59 -11.69 8.74
N GLU A 309 -16.31 -10.61 8.51
CA GLU A 309 -17.50 -10.56 7.65
C GLU A 309 -17.16 -10.29 6.16
N ALA A 310 -15.87 -10.20 5.81
CA ALA A 310 -15.41 -9.85 4.45
C ALA A 310 -16.07 -8.58 3.90
N LEU A 311 -16.30 -7.60 4.75
CA LEU A 311 -16.95 -6.33 4.46
C LEU A 311 -15.92 -5.21 4.47
N ARG A 312 -16.05 -4.22 3.58
CA ARG A 312 -15.20 -3.03 3.63
C ARG A 312 -15.49 -2.25 4.90
N ILE A 313 -14.44 -1.80 5.57
CA ILE A 313 -14.57 -1.00 6.79
C ILE A 313 -15.40 0.27 6.56
N GLU A 314 -15.24 0.90 5.40
CA GLU A 314 -16.00 2.11 5.02
C GLU A 314 -17.52 1.84 4.98
N SER A 315 -17.93 0.68 4.46
CA SER A 315 -19.34 0.28 4.40
C SER A 315 -19.88 -0.06 5.80
N LEU A 316 -19.09 -0.74 6.63
CA LEU A 316 -19.46 -1.01 8.01
C LEU A 316 -19.70 0.29 8.79
N LEU A 317 -18.81 1.26 8.64
CA LEU A 317 -18.93 2.58 9.28
C LEU A 317 -20.16 3.32 8.76
N GLU A 318 -20.34 3.38 7.44
CA GLU A 318 -21.46 4.08 6.81
C GLU A 318 -22.82 3.50 7.24
N TYR A 319 -22.96 2.19 7.24
CA TYR A 319 -24.24 1.52 7.56
C TYR A 319 -24.64 1.70 9.03
N ASN A 320 -23.69 1.97 9.89
CA ASN A 320 -23.91 2.09 11.34
C ASN A 320 -23.70 3.51 11.88
N PHE A 321 -23.54 4.52 11.00
CA PHE A 321 -23.32 5.93 11.38
C PHE A 321 -22.10 6.13 12.30
N LEU A 322 -21.05 5.30 12.12
CA LEU A 322 -19.85 5.28 12.95
C LEU A 322 -18.69 6.04 12.27
N GLN A 323 -17.78 6.52 13.09
CA GLN A 323 -16.46 7.02 12.68
C GLN A 323 -15.38 6.00 13.07
N ALA A 324 -14.22 6.05 12.43
CA ALA A 324 -13.14 5.09 12.64
C ALA A 324 -12.58 5.02 14.07
N ASN A 325 -12.74 6.08 14.85
CA ASN A 325 -12.33 6.19 16.25
C ASN A 325 -13.41 5.77 17.24
N MET A 326 -14.60 5.43 16.78
CA MET A 326 -15.71 4.99 17.63
C MET A 326 -15.65 3.47 17.84
N GLN A 327 -15.93 3.01 19.06
CA GLN A 327 -15.98 1.59 19.39
C GLN A 327 -17.40 1.25 19.89
N PRO A 328 -18.15 0.40 19.19
CA PRO A 328 -19.45 -0.08 19.67
C PRO A 328 -19.31 -0.91 20.95
N ALA A 329 -20.31 -0.82 21.82
CA ALA A 329 -20.36 -1.62 23.05
C ALA A 329 -20.56 -3.13 22.70
N VAL A 330 -20.02 -3.98 23.57
CA VAL A 330 -20.28 -5.44 23.50
C VAL A 330 -21.79 -5.70 23.55
N GLY A 331 -22.26 -6.58 22.66
CA GLY A 331 -23.68 -6.87 22.49
C GLY A 331 -24.45 -5.91 21.57
N SER A 332 -23.84 -4.83 21.12
CA SER A 332 -24.44 -3.97 20.10
C SER A 332 -24.59 -4.70 18.76
N VAL A 333 -25.65 -4.41 18.04
CA VAL A 333 -25.92 -4.96 16.72
C VAL A 333 -25.43 -4.00 15.64
N LEU A 334 -24.59 -4.47 14.73
CA LEU A 334 -24.12 -3.75 13.57
C LEU A 334 -24.78 -4.27 12.29
N TYR A 335 -25.21 -3.36 11.43
CA TYR A 335 -25.83 -3.67 10.15
C TYR A 335 -24.74 -3.80 9.08
N LEU A 336 -24.82 -4.86 8.25
CA LEU A 336 -23.78 -5.23 7.30
C LEU A 336 -24.19 -5.05 5.83
N ARG A 337 -25.47 -4.82 5.54
CA ARG A 337 -26.01 -4.79 4.18
C ARG A 337 -26.58 -3.45 3.76
N SER A 338 -27.12 -2.68 4.68
CA SER A 338 -27.74 -1.39 4.47
C SER A 338 -27.65 -0.56 5.74
N LYS A 339 -27.99 0.72 5.65
CA LYS A 339 -28.02 1.59 6.82
C LYS A 339 -29.01 1.07 7.87
N GLY A 340 -28.52 0.95 9.09
CA GLY A 340 -29.32 0.62 10.26
C GLY A 340 -30.24 1.79 10.67
N PRO A 341 -31.07 1.57 11.69
CA PRO A 341 -32.02 2.59 12.18
C PRO A 341 -31.33 3.78 12.88
N GLY A 342 -30.05 3.64 13.23
CA GLY A 342 -29.26 4.65 13.92
C GLY A 342 -27.90 4.13 14.37
N MET A 343 -27.16 4.99 15.08
CA MET A 343 -25.86 4.64 15.67
C MET A 343 -26.05 3.61 16.80
N PRO A 344 -25.25 2.54 16.83
CA PRO A 344 -25.26 1.57 17.94
C PRO A 344 -24.78 2.22 19.24
N THR A 345 -25.08 1.60 20.37
CA THR A 345 -24.53 2.01 21.66
C THR A 345 -22.99 1.93 21.61
N LEU A 346 -22.32 2.99 22.01
CA LEU A 346 -20.87 3.04 22.07
C LEU A 346 -20.35 2.53 23.42
N ALA A 347 -19.16 1.94 23.41
CA ALA A 347 -18.45 1.61 24.63
C ALA A 347 -18.11 2.90 25.39
N THR A 348 -18.52 2.99 26.64
CA THR A 348 -18.09 4.06 27.53
C THR A 348 -16.61 3.86 27.84
N GLY A 349 -15.75 4.79 27.39
CA GLY A 349 -14.34 4.78 27.74
C GLY A 349 -14.16 4.80 29.25
N LYS A 350 -13.37 3.86 29.77
CA LYS A 350 -12.82 3.92 31.14
C LYS A 350 -11.56 4.72 31.12
#